data_7a23c117b3944da997de253cd2f82fd9
#
_entry.id   7a23c117b3944da997de253cd2f82fd9
#
_cell.length_a   1.000
_cell.length_b   1.000
_cell.length_c   1.000
_cell.angle_alpha   90.00
_cell.angle_beta   90.00
_cell.angle_gamma   90.00
#
_symmetry.space_group_name_H-M   'P 1'
#
loop_
_entity.id
_entity.type
_entity.pdbx_description
1 polymer ?
#
loop_
_entity_poly.entity_id
_entity_poly.type
_entity_poly.pdbx_seq_one_letter_code
_entity_poly.pdbx_strand_id
1 'polypeptide(L)'
;AVKFGEIVLGIPGWMTLTIACSITLAYSTLGGLKAVIITDFVQFALAMTGSIWGMVYILGLPRIGGLSNLLHHSNVVDKLALVPDMSDPNIWVPILLVPLAVQWWASYYPGAEPGGGGYIAQRMFSAKDESNAVGATLLFNIAHYALRPWPWILIALASLVVFPELKDLQTAFPNLPADKLGHDVAYPAMLTLLPSGLLGLVAASLIAAFMSTMSTQVNLGASYLVNDFYHRFIKPDASEQQLVRAGRMFTVISIVLGGGLGLMLTSAGQAFDLLLMLGAGTGLIYILRWFWWRINAYTEIVAMVSSLFIA
;
A
#
# COMPACT_ATOMS: atom_id res chain seq x y z
N ALA A 1 -2.97 -2.73 9.04
CA ALA A 1 -2.49 -2.80 10.44
C ALA A 1 -3.64 -3.05 11.42
N VAL A 2 -4.74 -2.26 11.39
CA VAL A 2 -5.88 -2.36 12.35
C VAL A 2 -6.46 -3.77 12.38
N LYS A 3 -7.01 -4.27 11.27
CA LYS A 3 -7.61 -5.62 11.16
C LYS A 3 -6.63 -6.75 11.50
N PHE A 4 -5.37 -6.59 11.12
CA PHE A 4 -4.32 -7.54 11.47
C PHE A 4 -4.12 -7.62 13.00
N GLY A 5 -4.05 -6.48 13.68
CA GLY A 5 -3.92 -6.44 15.13
C GLY A 5 -5.08 -7.10 15.84
N GLU A 6 -6.30 -6.86 15.40
CA GLU A 6 -7.51 -7.43 15.97
C GLU A 6 -7.60 -8.95 15.77
N ILE A 7 -7.25 -9.47 14.59
CA ILE A 7 -7.41 -10.88 14.24
C ILE A 7 -6.22 -11.73 14.70
N VAL A 8 -4.99 -11.25 14.44
CA VAL A 8 -3.78 -12.07 14.66
C VAL A 8 -3.19 -11.83 16.04
N LEU A 9 -3.18 -10.58 16.53
CA LEU A 9 -2.59 -10.24 17.82
C LEU A 9 -3.62 -10.18 18.96
N GLY A 10 -4.91 -10.16 18.66
CA GLY A 10 -5.97 -10.06 19.66
C GLY A 10 -5.99 -8.73 20.43
N ILE A 11 -5.39 -7.67 19.87
CA ILE A 11 -5.31 -6.34 20.48
C ILE A 11 -6.15 -5.32 19.71
N PRO A 12 -6.68 -4.27 20.35
CA PRO A 12 -7.47 -3.25 19.68
C PRO A 12 -6.69 -2.61 18.53
N GLY A 13 -7.36 -2.38 17.39
CA GLY A 13 -6.73 -1.87 16.18
C GLY A 13 -6.04 -0.51 16.37
N TRP A 14 -6.61 0.37 17.20
CA TRP A 14 -6.00 1.66 17.56
C TRP A 14 -4.64 1.47 18.27
N MET A 15 -4.51 0.44 19.10
CA MET A 15 -3.27 0.14 19.82
C MET A 15 -2.20 -0.35 18.87
N THR A 16 -2.55 -1.27 17.93
CA THR A 16 -1.64 -1.72 16.87
C THR A 16 -1.12 -0.54 16.05
N LEU A 17 -2.03 0.35 15.64
CA LEU A 17 -1.67 1.52 14.84
C LEU A 17 -0.77 2.47 15.62
N THR A 18 -1.10 2.77 16.88
CA THR A 18 -0.31 3.66 17.74
C THR A 18 1.10 3.13 17.95
N ILE A 19 1.27 1.85 18.25
CA ILE A 19 2.58 1.22 18.43
C ILE A 19 3.40 1.30 17.14
N ALA A 20 2.82 0.88 16.01
CA ALA A 20 3.51 0.87 14.73
C ALA A 20 3.88 2.28 14.26
N CYS A 21 2.99 3.26 14.40
CA CYS A 21 3.26 4.66 14.07
C CYS A 21 4.34 5.26 15.00
N SER A 22 4.33 4.96 16.30
CA SER A 22 5.32 5.47 17.25
C SER A 22 6.73 4.95 16.94
N ILE A 23 6.86 3.66 16.64
CA ILE A 23 8.14 3.06 16.26
C ILE A 23 8.61 3.67 14.92
N THR A 24 7.71 3.78 13.93
CA THR A 24 8.02 4.38 12.62
C THR A 24 8.49 5.82 12.79
N LEU A 25 7.79 6.61 13.61
CA LEU A 25 8.15 7.98 13.91
C LEU A 25 9.56 8.09 14.49
N ALA A 26 9.88 7.24 15.48
CA ALA A 26 11.16 7.28 16.17
C ALA A 26 12.34 7.09 15.19
N TYR A 27 12.32 6.06 14.33
CA TYR A 27 13.45 5.85 13.43
C TYR A 27 13.43 6.75 12.19
N SER A 28 12.26 7.13 11.68
CA SER A 28 12.15 7.99 10.49
C SER A 28 12.64 9.43 10.77
N THR A 29 12.37 9.96 11.97
CA THR A 29 12.84 11.30 12.35
C THR A 29 14.34 11.37 12.58
N LEU A 30 14.99 10.26 12.93
CA LEU A 30 16.41 10.22 13.29
C LEU A 30 17.30 9.80 12.11
N GLY A 31 16.82 8.95 11.23
CA GLY A 31 17.66 8.22 10.28
C GLY A 31 17.84 8.86 8.90
N GLY A 32 16.95 9.72 8.48
CA GLY A 32 16.96 10.30 7.13
C GLY A 32 16.83 9.25 6.00
N LEU A 33 17.00 9.67 4.75
CA LEU A 33 16.79 8.81 3.56
C LEU A 33 17.70 7.58 3.54
N LYS A 34 18.98 7.72 3.93
CA LYS A 34 19.92 6.59 3.92
C LYS A 34 19.50 5.46 4.85
N ALA A 35 19.05 5.80 6.07
CA ALA A 35 18.58 4.80 7.01
C ALA A 35 17.28 4.16 6.52
N VAL A 36 16.36 4.93 5.95
CA VAL A 36 15.13 4.41 5.34
C VAL A 36 15.44 3.37 4.26
N ILE A 37 16.35 3.65 3.32
CA ILE A 37 16.70 2.70 2.25
C ILE A 37 17.30 1.40 2.81
N ILE A 38 18.19 1.48 3.81
CA ILE A 38 18.79 0.29 4.41
C ILE A 38 17.75 -0.54 5.16
N THR A 39 16.89 0.11 5.95
CA THR A 39 15.83 -0.57 6.68
C THR A 39 14.80 -1.17 5.73
N ASP A 40 14.42 -0.47 4.66
CA ASP A 40 13.51 -0.97 3.62
C ASP A 40 14.01 -2.28 3.00
N PHE A 41 15.31 -2.36 2.70
CA PHE A 41 15.90 -3.58 2.14
C PHE A 41 15.84 -4.77 3.12
N VAL A 42 16.19 -4.55 4.38
CA VAL A 42 16.11 -5.60 5.43
C VAL A 42 14.66 -6.01 5.66
N GLN A 43 13.74 -5.04 5.72
CA GLN A 43 12.32 -5.28 5.90
C GLN A 43 11.70 -6.03 4.71
N PHE A 44 12.13 -5.72 3.49
CA PHE A 44 11.72 -6.47 2.30
C PHE A 44 12.18 -7.94 2.36
N ALA A 45 13.44 -8.20 2.72
CA ALA A 45 13.94 -9.56 2.86
C ALA A 45 13.14 -10.35 3.93
N LEU A 46 12.86 -9.72 5.08
CA LEU A 46 12.06 -10.32 6.13
C LEU A 46 10.62 -10.59 5.66
N ALA A 47 9.99 -9.62 4.96
CA ALA A 47 8.64 -9.74 4.44
C ALA A 47 8.53 -10.88 3.42
N MET A 48 9.46 -11.00 2.51
CA MET A 48 9.48 -12.08 1.51
C MET A 48 9.70 -13.44 2.15
N THR A 49 10.64 -13.55 3.08
CA THR A 49 10.90 -14.81 3.80
C THR A 49 9.65 -15.28 4.56
N GLY A 50 9.02 -14.38 5.33
CA GLY A 50 7.81 -14.71 6.08
C GLY A 50 6.64 -15.09 5.18
N SER A 51 6.40 -14.30 4.12
CA SER A 51 5.28 -14.55 3.20
C SER A 51 5.45 -15.85 2.40
N ILE A 52 6.65 -16.13 1.88
CA ILE A 52 6.91 -17.37 1.13
C ILE A 52 6.80 -18.58 2.05
N TRP A 53 7.37 -18.52 3.24
CA TRP A 53 7.29 -19.64 4.18
C TRP A 53 5.86 -19.86 4.66
N GLY A 54 5.13 -18.79 4.98
CA GLY A 54 3.70 -18.86 5.32
C GLY A 54 2.87 -19.48 4.20
N MET A 55 3.09 -19.06 2.95
CA MET A 55 2.44 -19.65 1.77
C MET A 55 2.72 -21.14 1.64
N VAL A 56 3.99 -21.56 1.72
CA VAL A 56 4.37 -22.98 1.60
C VAL A 56 3.70 -23.82 2.70
N TYR A 57 3.67 -23.31 3.92
CA TYR A 57 2.98 -23.99 5.03
C TYR A 57 1.48 -24.12 4.80
N ILE A 58 0.81 -23.02 4.40
CA ILE A 58 -0.63 -23.00 4.13
C ILE A 58 -0.99 -23.96 2.99
N LEU A 59 -0.24 -23.96 1.90
CA LEU A 59 -0.44 -24.89 0.80
C LEU A 59 -0.29 -26.36 1.23
N GLY A 60 0.58 -26.64 2.19
CA GLY A 60 0.79 -27.96 2.76
C GLY A 60 -0.30 -28.44 3.73
N LEU A 61 -1.28 -27.59 4.08
CA LEU A 61 -2.36 -28.01 4.98
C LEU A 61 -3.20 -29.14 4.34
N PRO A 62 -3.64 -30.16 5.13
CA PRO A 62 -4.43 -31.29 4.62
C PRO A 62 -5.72 -30.87 3.88
N ARG A 63 -6.32 -29.74 4.29
CA ARG A 63 -7.53 -29.20 3.64
C ARG A 63 -7.26 -28.67 2.23
N ILE A 64 -6.03 -28.24 1.94
CA ILE A 64 -5.65 -27.66 0.64
C ILE A 64 -4.96 -28.71 -0.21
N GLY A 65 -4.06 -29.51 0.37
CA GLY A 65 -3.41 -30.65 -0.32
C GLY A 65 -2.44 -30.27 -1.40
N GLY A 66 -1.82 -29.07 -1.30
CA GLY A 66 -0.80 -28.60 -2.22
C GLY A 66 -1.32 -27.68 -3.33
N LEU A 67 -0.40 -27.10 -4.09
CA LEU A 67 -0.71 -26.14 -5.15
C LEU A 67 -1.61 -26.72 -6.24
N SER A 68 -1.34 -27.96 -6.69
CA SER A 68 -2.14 -28.60 -7.76
C SER A 68 -3.60 -28.74 -7.35
N ASN A 69 -3.86 -29.21 -6.12
CA ASN A 69 -5.21 -29.38 -5.62
C ASN A 69 -5.93 -28.04 -5.44
N LEU A 70 -5.20 -27.02 -4.96
CA LEU A 70 -5.73 -25.67 -4.85
C LEU A 70 -6.22 -25.14 -6.19
N LEU A 71 -5.40 -25.22 -7.23
CA LEU A 71 -5.73 -24.68 -8.56
C LEU A 71 -6.88 -25.43 -9.27
N HIS A 72 -7.15 -26.68 -8.89
CA HIS A 72 -8.28 -27.47 -9.43
C HIS A 72 -9.50 -27.48 -8.50
N HIS A 73 -9.44 -26.80 -7.35
CA HIS A 73 -10.55 -26.75 -6.40
C HIS A 73 -11.75 -26.00 -6.98
N SER A 74 -12.98 -26.50 -6.79
CA SER A 74 -14.21 -25.92 -7.35
C SER A 74 -14.42 -24.45 -7.01
N ASN A 75 -14.05 -24.03 -5.79
CA ASN A 75 -14.18 -22.64 -5.36
C ASN A 75 -13.08 -21.72 -5.91
N VAL A 76 -12.05 -22.26 -6.54
CA VAL A 76 -10.85 -21.53 -6.97
C VAL A 76 -10.77 -21.47 -8.50
N VAL A 77 -11.13 -22.53 -9.21
CA VAL A 77 -10.93 -22.65 -10.67
C VAL A 77 -11.54 -21.47 -11.44
N ASP A 78 -12.74 -21.05 -11.08
CA ASP A 78 -13.42 -19.91 -11.71
C ASP A 78 -12.80 -18.54 -11.37
N LYS A 79 -11.91 -18.49 -10.38
CA LYS A 79 -11.20 -17.28 -9.97
C LYS A 79 -9.80 -17.14 -10.57
N LEU A 80 -9.36 -18.14 -11.36
CA LEU A 80 -8.05 -18.14 -12.02
C LEU A 80 -8.06 -17.42 -13.36
N ALA A 81 -9.23 -17.03 -13.87
CA ALA A 81 -9.34 -16.28 -15.12
C ALA A 81 -8.62 -14.92 -14.99
N LEU A 82 -7.62 -14.69 -15.86
CA LEU A 82 -6.88 -13.42 -15.91
C LEU A 82 -7.64 -12.33 -16.68
N VAL A 83 -8.64 -12.73 -17.45
CA VAL A 83 -9.49 -11.82 -18.23
C VAL A 83 -10.91 -11.98 -17.71
N PRO A 84 -11.63 -10.86 -17.47
CA PRO A 84 -13.02 -10.94 -17.05
C PRO A 84 -13.90 -11.60 -18.11
N ASP A 85 -15.02 -12.16 -17.68
CA ASP A 85 -16.01 -12.72 -18.61
C ASP A 85 -16.56 -11.60 -19.51
N MET A 86 -16.21 -11.67 -20.79
CA MET A 86 -16.61 -10.67 -21.80
C MET A 86 -18.07 -10.81 -22.22
N SER A 87 -18.74 -11.88 -21.81
CA SER A 87 -20.18 -12.05 -22.05
C SER A 87 -21.06 -11.24 -21.10
N ASP A 88 -20.55 -10.87 -19.92
CA ASP A 88 -21.27 -10.05 -18.95
C ASP A 88 -20.69 -8.62 -18.87
N PRO A 89 -21.37 -7.62 -19.46
CA PRO A 89 -20.94 -6.22 -19.40
C PRO A 89 -20.80 -5.66 -17.97
N ASN A 90 -21.56 -6.17 -17.00
CA ASN A 90 -21.46 -5.72 -15.61
C ASN A 90 -20.14 -6.13 -14.95
N ILE A 91 -19.44 -7.09 -15.52
CA ILE A 91 -18.12 -7.54 -15.06
C ILE A 91 -17.01 -6.82 -15.81
N TRP A 92 -16.99 -6.92 -17.16
CA TRP A 92 -15.85 -6.42 -17.92
C TRP A 92 -15.83 -4.90 -18.11
N VAL A 93 -16.98 -4.25 -18.13
CA VAL A 93 -17.01 -2.78 -18.28
C VAL A 93 -16.32 -2.08 -17.10
N PRO A 94 -16.65 -2.32 -15.81
CA PRO A 94 -15.99 -1.66 -14.69
C PRO A 94 -14.54 -2.13 -14.48
N ILE A 95 -14.21 -3.37 -14.84
CA ILE A 95 -12.87 -3.94 -14.59
C ILE A 95 -11.89 -3.60 -15.72
N LEU A 96 -12.34 -3.54 -16.96
CA LEU A 96 -11.48 -3.36 -18.13
C LEU A 96 -11.73 -2.04 -18.85
N LEU A 97 -12.97 -1.76 -19.27
CA LEU A 97 -13.27 -0.59 -20.09
C LEU A 97 -13.08 0.72 -19.32
N VAL A 98 -13.66 0.81 -18.13
CA VAL A 98 -13.59 2.04 -17.33
C VAL A 98 -12.15 2.36 -16.91
N PRO A 99 -11.33 1.44 -16.38
CA PRO A 99 -9.93 1.70 -16.10
C PRO A 99 -9.12 2.09 -17.33
N LEU A 100 -9.31 1.45 -18.47
CA LEU A 100 -8.54 1.74 -19.68
C LEU A 100 -8.97 3.01 -20.38
N ALA A 101 -10.27 3.31 -20.44
CA ALA A 101 -10.79 4.43 -21.22
C ALA A 101 -10.93 5.72 -20.40
N VAL A 102 -11.18 5.62 -19.08
CA VAL A 102 -11.59 6.77 -18.26
C VAL A 102 -10.70 7.00 -17.03
N GLN A 103 -10.21 5.93 -16.39
CA GLN A 103 -9.55 6.06 -15.09
C GLN A 103 -8.04 5.78 -15.08
N TRP A 104 -7.46 5.28 -16.18
CA TRP A 104 -6.05 4.87 -16.16
C TRP A 104 -5.09 5.99 -15.74
N TRP A 105 -5.36 7.23 -16.08
CA TRP A 105 -4.54 8.38 -15.71
C TRP A 105 -4.65 8.76 -14.23
N ALA A 106 -5.75 8.43 -13.56
CA ALA A 106 -5.92 8.72 -12.14
C ALA A 106 -4.92 7.95 -11.26
N SER A 107 -4.48 6.76 -11.72
CA SER A 107 -3.56 5.90 -10.98
C SER A 107 -2.12 5.93 -11.48
N TYR A 108 -1.89 6.28 -12.74
CA TYR A 108 -0.60 6.01 -13.42
C TYR A 108 0.05 7.22 -14.08
N TYR A 109 -0.46 8.42 -13.91
CA TYR A 109 0.30 9.56 -14.40
C TYR A 109 1.51 9.86 -13.50
N PRO A 110 2.61 10.45 -14.02
CA PRO A 110 3.80 10.73 -13.21
C PRO A 110 3.48 11.64 -12.01
N GLY A 111 3.73 11.15 -10.82
CA GLY A 111 3.46 11.85 -9.56
C GLY A 111 2.04 11.71 -9.01
N ALA A 112 1.13 11.05 -9.73
CA ALA A 112 -0.23 10.78 -9.23
C ALA A 112 -0.29 9.62 -8.24
N GLU A 113 0.57 8.63 -8.39
CA GLU A 113 0.64 7.57 -7.40
C GLU A 113 0.93 8.20 -6.05
N PRO A 114 0.20 7.84 -4.99
CA PRO A 114 0.57 8.23 -3.64
C PRO A 114 1.97 7.71 -3.32
N GLY A 115 2.95 8.58 -3.42
CA GLY A 115 4.34 8.23 -3.33
C GLY A 115 4.92 7.51 -4.54
N GLY A 116 4.17 7.33 -5.63
CA GLY A 116 4.57 6.60 -6.82
C GLY A 116 5.84 7.12 -7.47
N GLY A 117 5.75 7.79 -8.58
CA GLY A 117 6.92 8.30 -9.30
C GLY A 117 7.89 9.10 -8.44
N GLY A 118 7.41 9.84 -7.44
CA GLY A 118 8.23 10.67 -6.55
C GLY A 118 9.21 9.89 -5.69
N TYR A 119 8.81 8.81 -5.04
CA TYR A 119 9.73 8.06 -4.18
C TYR A 119 10.74 7.21 -4.98
N ILE A 120 10.37 6.72 -6.15
CA ILE A 120 11.30 6.04 -7.06
C ILE A 120 12.33 7.04 -7.58
N ALA A 121 11.89 8.21 -8.07
CA ALA A 121 12.76 9.27 -8.53
C ALA A 121 13.74 9.74 -7.43
N GLN A 122 13.27 9.92 -6.20
CA GLN A 122 14.12 10.28 -5.05
C GLN A 122 15.27 9.27 -4.86
N ARG A 123 15.00 7.99 -5.01
CA ARG A 123 16.03 6.94 -4.88
C ARG A 123 16.97 6.89 -6.07
N MET A 124 16.48 7.10 -7.29
CA MET A 124 17.30 7.20 -8.49
C MET A 124 18.27 8.37 -8.39
N PHE A 125 17.80 9.55 -7.96
CA PHE A 125 18.66 10.73 -7.78
C PHE A 125 19.66 10.59 -6.62
N SER A 126 19.41 9.70 -5.67
CA SER A 126 20.34 9.41 -4.58
C SER A 126 21.35 8.30 -4.89
N ALA A 127 21.27 7.68 -6.08
CA ALA A 127 22.18 6.63 -6.49
C ALA A 127 23.57 7.21 -6.83
N LYS A 128 24.60 6.36 -6.74
CA LYS A 128 25.99 6.74 -6.98
C LYS A 128 26.25 7.19 -8.43
N ASP A 129 25.59 6.54 -9.37
CA ASP A 129 25.73 6.76 -10.81
C ASP A 129 24.48 6.21 -11.55
N GLU A 130 24.40 6.46 -12.87
CA GLU A 130 23.27 6.04 -13.71
C GLU A 130 23.10 4.52 -13.75
N SER A 131 24.20 3.76 -13.81
CA SER A 131 24.16 2.31 -13.86
C SER A 131 23.52 1.73 -12.58
N ASN A 132 23.91 2.28 -11.41
CA ASN A 132 23.30 1.92 -10.14
C ASN A 132 21.82 2.34 -10.05
N ALA A 133 21.45 3.51 -10.59
CA ALA A 133 20.06 3.95 -10.63
C ALA A 133 19.19 3.01 -11.48
N VAL A 134 19.64 2.66 -12.68
CA VAL A 134 18.95 1.72 -13.59
C VAL A 134 18.87 0.32 -12.97
N GLY A 135 19.98 -0.19 -12.44
CA GLY A 135 20.04 -1.51 -11.81
C GLY A 135 19.13 -1.61 -10.59
N ALA A 136 19.10 -0.60 -9.73
CA ALA A 136 18.21 -0.56 -8.57
C ALA A 136 16.73 -0.51 -8.98
N THR A 137 16.40 0.27 -10.00
CA THR A 137 15.03 0.37 -10.52
C THR A 137 14.59 -0.96 -11.15
N LEU A 138 15.46 -1.62 -11.91
CA LEU A 138 15.18 -2.93 -12.48
C LEU A 138 14.94 -3.98 -11.38
N LEU A 139 15.85 -4.02 -10.39
CA LEU A 139 15.71 -4.92 -9.23
C LEU A 139 14.38 -4.68 -8.50
N PHE A 140 14.03 -3.40 -8.26
CA PHE A 140 12.77 -3.04 -7.65
C PHE A 140 11.58 -3.56 -8.46
N ASN A 141 11.54 -3.35 -9.77
CA ASN A 141 10.44 -3.79 -10.62
C ASN A 141 10.29 -5.32 -10.59
N ILE A 142 11.39 -6.07 -10.72
CA ILE A 142 11.35 -7.55 -10.64
C ILE A 142 10.84 -8.00 -9.26
N ALA A 143 11.41 -7.45 -8.19
CA ALA A 143 11.04 -7.82 -6.84
C ALA A 143 9.59 -7.47 -6.51
N HIS A 144 9.14 -6.29 -6.91
CA HIS A 144 7.82 -5.76 -6.58
C HIS A 144 6.69 -6.37 -7.42
N TYR A 145 6.87 -6.48 -8.74
CA TYR A 145 5.81 -6.91 -9.64
C TYR A 145 5.85 -8.39 -9.98
N ALA A 146 7.04 -9.00 -10.04
CA ALA A 146 7.16 -10.41 -10.39
C ALA A 146 7.23 -11.34 -9.16
N LEU A 147 7.97 -10.97 -8.10
CA LEU A 147 8.19 -11.86 -6.96
C LEU A 147 7.16 -11.67 -5.83
N ARG A 148 6.92 -10.44 -5.43
CA ARG A 148 6.13 -10.11 -4.23
C ARG A 148 4.67 -10.58 -4.25
N PRO A 149 3.90 -10.53 -5.36
CA PRO A 149 2.47 -10.80 -5.33
C PRO A 149 2.10 -12.26 -5.05
N TRP A 150 2.91 -13.22 -5.50
CA TRP A 150 2.57 -14.63 -5.51
C TRP A 150 2.23 -15.25 -4.15
N PRO A 151 3.00 -15.02 -3.08
CA PRO A 151 2.65 -15.56 -1.78
C PRO A 151 1.27 -15.11 -1.30
N TRP A 152 0.93 -13.87 -1.52
CA TRP A 152 -0.35 -13.30 -1.09
C TRP A 152 -1.51 -13.79 -1.94
N ILE A 153 -1.34 -13.85 -3.26
CA ILE A 153 -2.35 -14.39 -4.19
C ILE A 153 -2.66 -15.85 -3.82
N LEU A 154 -1.65 -16.68 -3.62
CA LEU A 154 -1.86 -18.09 -3.31
C LEU A 154 -2.51 -18.30 -1.93
N ILE A 155 -2.16 -17.50 -0.92
CA ILE A 155 -2.84 -17.53 0.37
C ILE A 155 -4.30 -17.05 0.24
N ALA A 156 -4.55 -16.02 -0.57
CA ALA A 156 -5.90 -15.54 -0.83
C ALA A 156 -6.77 -16.58 -1.55
N LEU A 157 -6.21 -17.28 -2.56
CA LEU A 157 -6.90 -18.39 -3.20
C LEU A 157 -7.16 -19.56 -2.22
N ALA A 158 -6.20 -19.87 -1.35
CA ALA A 158 -6.35 -20.89 -0.33
C ALA A 158 -7.46 -20.54 0.69
N SER A 159 -7.72 -19.24 0.94
CA SER A 159 -8.80 -18.82 1.82
C SER A 159 -10.19 -19.17 1.28
N LEU A 160 -10.37 -19.26 -0.04
CA LEU A 160 -11.63 -19.70 -0.65
C LEU A 160 -11.96 -21.18 -0.38
N VAL A 161 -10.95 -21.97 -0.01
CA VAL A 161 -11.13 -23.36 0.40
C VAL A 161 -11.43 -23.48 1.88
N VAL A 162 -10.79 -22.64 2.71
CA VAL A 162 -10.92 -22.69 4.18
C VAL A 162 -12.13 -21.91 4.68
N PHE A 163 -12.39 -20.75 4.09
CA PHE A 163 -13.48 -19.83 4.41
C PHE A 163 -14.24 -19.45 3.14
N PRO A 164 -15.06 -20.35 2.56
CA PRO A 164 -15.78 -20.11 1.31
C PRO A 164 -16.71 -18.89 1.34
N GLU A 165 -17.31 -18.60 2.49
CA GLU A 165 -18.25 -17.51 2.65
C GLU A 165 -17.83 -16.56 3.79
N LEU A 166 -18.31 -15.30 3.75
CA LEU A 166 -18.03 -14.32 4.80
C LEU A 166 -18.55 -14.74 6.16
N LYS A 167 -19.64 -15.51 6.22
CA LYS A 167 -20.19 -16.05 7.47
C LYS A 167 -19.24 -17.04 8.15
N ASP A 168 -18.41 -17.75 7.39
CA ASP A 168 -17.41 -18.67 7.96
C ASP A 168 -16.34 -17.88 8.72
N LEU A 169 -15.94 -16.72 8.18
CA LEU A 169 -15.04 -15.79 8.86
C LEU A 169 -15.68 -15.21 10.12
N GLN A 170 -16.97 -14.84 10.07
CA GLN A 170 -17.69 -14.33 11.24
C GLN A 170 -17.80 -15.38 12.34
N THR A 171 -18.05 -16.64 11.96
CA THR A 171 -18.11 -17.76 12.91
C THR A 171 -16.76 -18.06 13.54
N ALA A 172 -15.68 -17.98 12.75
CA ALA A 172 -14.31 -18.20 13.23
C ALA A 172 -13.80 -17.04 14.13
N PHE A 173 -14.27 -15.82 13.88
CA PHE A 173 -13.85 -14.61 14.59
C PHE A 173 -15.05 -13.82 15.15
N PRO A 174 -15.78 -14.35 16.16
CA PRO A 174 -17.01 -13.74 16.66
C PRO A 174 -16.81 -12.37 17.32
N ASN A 175 -15.59 -12.05 17.74
CA ASN A 175 -15.24 -10.76 18.34
C ASN A 175 -14.95 -9.66 17.31
N LEU A 176 -14.90 -9.99 16.01
CA LEU A 176 -14.72 -8.99 14.95
C LEU A 176 -16.03 -8.23 14.75
N PRO A 177 -16.02 -6.88 14.85
CA PRO A 177 -17.20 -6.07 14.58
C PRO A 177 -17.76 -6.31 13.17
N ALA A 178 -19.08 -6.35 13.02
CA ALA A 178 -19.73 -6.66 11.75
C ALA A 178 -19.42 -5.64 10.64
N ASP A 179 -19.18 -4.38 11.00
CA ASP A 179 -18.78 -3.30 10.09
C ASP A 179 -17.34 -3.48 9.54
N LYS A 180 -16.52 -4.29 10.20
CA LYS A 180 -15.16 -4.63 9.78
C LYS A 180 -15.07 -5.96 9.03
N LEU A 181 -16.16 -6.72 8.99
CA LEU A 181 -16.22 -7.98 8.25
C LEU A 181 -16.19 -7.71 6.74
N GLY A 182 -15.18 -8.22 6.06
CA GLY A 182 -15.01 -8.07 4.62
C GLY A 182 -14.01 -9.07 4.07
N HIS A 183 -13.87 -9.13 2.75
CA HIS A 183 -12.93 -10.07 2.10
C HIS A 183 -11.46 -9.82 2.46
N ASP A 184 -11.11 -8.61 2.89
CA ASP A 184 -9.77 -8.26 3.37
C ASP A 184 -9.41 -8.86 4.74
N VAL A 185 -10.38 -9.45 5.44
CA VAL A 185 -10.17 -10.24 6.65
C VAL A 185 -9.62 -11.63 6.35
N ALA A 186 -9.84 -12.16 5.14
CA ALA A 186 -9.48 -13.53 4.78
C ALA A 186 -7.95 -13.79 4.92
N TYR A 187 -7.12 -12.87 4.48
CA TYR A 187 -5.66 -13.04 4.61
C TYR A 187 -5.19 -13.11 6.07
N PRO A 188 -5.52 -12.15 6.98
CA PRO A 188 -5.22 -12.28 8.40
C PRO A 188 -5.79 -13.57 9.03
N ALA A 189 -6.99 -13.99 8.64
CA ALA A 189 -7.60 -15.22 9.13
C ALA A 189 -6.80 -16.47 8.74
N MET A 190 -6.30 -16.54 7.50
CA MET A 190 -5.43 -17.64 7.08
C MET A 190 -4.12 -17.71 7.87
N LEU A 191 -3.59 -16.57 8.32
CA LEU A 191 -2.36 -16.54 9.11
C LEU A 191 -2.53 -17.19 10.49
N THR A 192 -3.73 -17.19 11.06
CA THR A 192 -3.99 -17.85 12.35
C THR A 192 -3.83 -19.37 12.31
N LEU A 193 -3.79 -19.96 11.12
CA LEU A 193 -3.53 -21.39 10.91
C LEU A 193 -2.03 -21.74 10.99
N LEU A 194 -1.14 -20.75 11.04
CA LEU A 194 0.29 -20.96 11.12
C LEU A 194 0.72 -21.37 12.53
N PRO A 195 1.75 -22.22 12.67
CA PRO A 195 2.34 -22.50 13.98
C PRO A 195 2.93 -21.21 14.58
N SER A 196 2.94 -21.11 15.91
CA SER A 196 3.26 -19.86 16.63
C SER A 196 4.57 -19.19 16.23
N GLY A 197 5.63 -19.96 15.98
CA GLY A 197 6.92 -19.41 15.52
C GLY A 197 6.84 -18.78 14.12
N LEU A 198 6.19 -19.46 13.19
CA LEU A 198 6.00 -18.97 11.83
C LEU A 198 4.99 -17.81 11.79
N LEU A 199 3.92 -17.87 12.57
CA LEU A 199 2.99 -16.77 12.76
C LEU A 199 3.73 -15.51 13.25
N GLY A 200 4.63 -15.66 14.24
CA GLY A 200 5.45 -14.54 14.72
C GLY A 200 6.33 -13.94 13.64
N LEU A 201 6.97 -14.77 12.81
CA LEU A 201 7.78 -14.30 11.68
C LEU A 201 6.95 -13.55 10.64
N VAL A 202 5.79 -14.10 10.26
CA VAL A 202 4.88 -13.45 9.30
C VAL A 202 4.29 -12.17 9.88
N ALA A 203 3.93 -12.17 11.16
CA ALA A 203 3.47 -10.96 11.86
C ALA A 203 4.54 -9.86 11.85
N ALA A 204 5.78 -10.21 12.20
CA ALA A 204 6.90 -9.28 12.13
C ALA A 204 7.12 -8.76 10.69
N SER A 205 6.98 -9.61 9.68
CA SER A 205 7.12 -9.23 8.28
C SER A 205 6.05 -8.22 7.83
N LEU A 206 4.80 -8.38 8.25
CA LEU A 206 3.72 -7.46 7.93
C LEU A 206 3.87 -6.11 8.64
N ILE A 207 4.31 -6.12 9.89
CA ILE A 207 4.64 -4.90 10.64
C ILE A 207 5.81 -4.19 9.95
N ALA A 208 6.85 -4.92 9.56
CA ALA A 208 7.99 -4.38 8.82
C ALA A 208 7.56 -3.74 7.49
N ALA A 209 6.71 -4.40 6.71
CA ALA A 209 6.17 -3.87 5.46
C ALA A 209 5.35 -2.58 5.67
N PHE A 210 4.51 -2.54 6.72
CA PHE A 210 3.78 -1.34 7.10
C PHE A 210 4.74 -0.19 7.45
N MET A 211 5.72 -0.46 8.31
CA MET A 211 6.71 0.54 8.75
C MET A 211 7.53 1.09 7.59
N SER A 212 7.98 0.24 6.67
CA SER A 212 8.72 0.62 5.45
C SER A 212 7.89 1.59 4.60
N THR A 213 6.63 1.26 4.33
CA THR A 213 5.75 2.12 3.54
C THR A 213 5.51 3.45 4.23
N MET A 214 5.19 3.44 5.53
CA MET A 214 4.93 4.65 6.30
C MET A 214 6.17 5.56 6.36
N SER A 215 7.35 5.02 6.63
CA SER A 215 8.59 5.82 6.70
C SER A 215 8.93 6.48 5.37
N THR A 216 8.77 5.75 4.27
CA THR A 216 9.01 6.25 2.91
C THR A 216 8.05 7.39 2.55
N GLN A 217 6.75 7.19 2.75
CA GLN A 217 5.71 8.17 2.40
C GLN A 217 5.84 9.44 3.24
N VAL A 218 6.04 9.28 4.54
CA VAL A 218 6.17 10.41 5.45
C VAL A 218 7.46 11.20 5.21
N ASN A 219 8.57 10.51 4.92
CA ASN A 219 9.83 11.17 4.56
C ASN A 219 9.70 11.99 3.28
N LEU A 220 9.09 11.42 2.24
CA LEU A 220 8.84 12.11 0.98
C LEU A 220 7.88 13.30 1.17
N GLY A 221 6.76 13.10 1.83
CA GLY A 221 5.77 14.14 2.11
C GLY A 221 6.36 15.29 2.93
N ALA A 222 7.15 14.97 3.96
CA ALA A 222 7.85 15.99 4.75
C ALA A 222 8.87 16.77 3.89
N SER A 223 9.56 16.11 2.95
CA SER A 223 10.50 16.80 2.06
C SER A 223 9.80 17.80 1.14
N TYR A 224 8.63 17.47 0.60
CA TYR A 224 7.82 18.41 -0.19
C TYR A 224 7.33 19.59 0.67
N LEU A 225 6.81 19.32 1.87
CA LEU A 225 6.35 20.38 2.77
C LEU A 225 7.48 21.31 3.20
N VAL A 226 8.70 20.78 3.36
CA VAL A 226 9.87 21.61 3.73
C VAL A 226 10.38 22.40 2.54
N ASN A 227 10.67 21.75 1.43
CA ASN A 227 11.39 22.39 0.33
C ASN A 227 10.47 23.22 -0.58
N ASP A 228 9.28 22.68 -0.90
CA ASP A 228 8.38 23.31 -1.85
C ASP A 228 7.42 24.31 -1.21
N PHE A 229 7.13 24.15 0.09
CA PHE A 229 6.23 25.05 0.80
C PHE A 229 6.94 25.91 1.85
N TYR A 230 7.53 25.32 2.91
CA TYR A 230 8.08 26.07 4.04
C TYR A 230 9.27 26.94 3.61
N HIS A 231 10.28 26.37 2.96
CA HIS A 231 11.47 27.08 2.50
C HIS A 231 11.14 28.12 1.45
N ARG A 232 10.22 27.78 0.53
CA ARG A 232 9.89 28.67 -0.59
C ARG A 232 8.99 29.85 -0.22
N PHE A 233 7.98 29.65 0.65
CA PHE A 233 6.93 30.62 0.90
C PHE A 233 6.92 31.19 2.33
N ILE A 234 7.41 30.43 3.33
CA ILE A 234 7.36 30.85 4.74
C ILE A 234 8.70 31.41 5.18
N LYS A 235 9.79 30.71 4.90
CA LYS A 235 11.12 31.12 5.36
C LYS A 235 12.21 30.84 4.32
N PRO A 236 12.36 31.70 3.30
CA PRO A 236 13.36 31.54 2.25
C PRO A 236 14.81 31.50 2.74
N ASP A 237 15.10 32.21 3.84
CA ASP A 237 16.44 32.29 4.45
C ASP A 237 16.65 31.27 5.57
N ALA A 238 15.88 30.18 5.59
CA ALA A 238 16.00 29.17 6.63
C ALA A 238 17.36 28.46 6.57
N SER A 239 18.03 28.35 7.72
CA SER A 239 19.24 27.54 7.83
C SER A 239 18.91 26.04 7.67
N GLU A 240 19.89 25.22 7.27
CA GLU A 240 19.71 23.77 7.18
C GLU A 240 19.17 23.13 8.48
N GLN A 241 19.63 23.61 9.63
CA GLN A 241 19.12 23.14 10.92
C GLN A 241 17.64 23.46 11.13
N GLN A 242 17.16 24.60 10.61
CA GLN A 242 15.74 24.96 10.67
C GLN A 242 14.93 24.10 9.70
N LEU A 243 15.43 23.82 8.50
CA LEU A 243 14.79 22.93 7.54
C LEU A 243 14.68 21.50 8.10
N VAL A 244 15.72 20.99 8.74
CA VAL A 244 15.69 19.67 9.41
C VAL A 244 14.65 19.64 10.54
N ARG A 245 14.57 20.70 11.36
CA ARG A 245 13.54 20.79 12.42
C ARG A 245 12.13 20.84 11.84
N ALA A 246 11.92 21.64 10.80
CA ALA A 246 10.65 21.70 10.09
C ALA A 246 10.28 20.32 9.49
N GLY A 247 11.24 19.62 8.91
CA GLY A 247 11.04 18.26 8.39
C GLY A 247 10.59 17.28 9.46
N ARG A 248 11.22 17.28 10.61
CA ARG A 248 10.80 16.46 11.77
C ARG A 248 9.39 16.80 12.24
N MET A 249 9.06 18.09 12.30
CA MET A 249 7.70 18.54 12.67
C MET A 249 6.66 18.06 11.65
N PHE A 250 6.91 18.25 10.35
CA PHE A 250 5.99 17.78 9.31
C PHE A 250 5.87 16.25 9.28
N THR A 251 6.94 15.51 9.58
CA THR A 251 6.91 14.06 9.78
C THR A 251 5.93 13.68 10.89
N VAL A 252 6.02 14.31 12.06
CA VAL A 252 5.10 14.07 13.19
C VAL A 252 3.65 14.36 12.80
N ILE A 253 3.41 15.54 12.22
CA ILE A 253 2.07 15.97 11.80
C ILE A 253 1.48 14.98 10.80
N SER A 254 2.24 14.57 9.79
CA SER A 254 1.78 13.62 8.76
C SER A 254 1.42 12.25 9.34
N ILE A 255 2.22 11.73 10.28
CA ILE A 255 1.92 10.45 10.96
C ILE A 255 0.65 10.56 11.81
N VAL A 256 0.47 11.65 12.56
CA VAL A 256 -0.71 11.84 13.39
C VAL A 256 -1.98 11.97 12.53
N LEU A 257 -1.93 12.79 11.48
CA LEU A 257 -3.08 12.98 10.58
C LEU A 257 -3.38 11.68 9.81
N GLY A 258 -2.37 11.01 9.26
CA GLY A 258 -2.53 9.76 8.54
C GLY A 258 -3.02 8.62 9.44
N GLY A 259 -2.53 8.54 10.68
CA GLY A 259 -3.01 7.59 11.67
C GLY A 259 -4.46 7.85 12.07
N GLY A 260 -4.82 9.11 12.28
CA GLY A 260 -6.21 9.51 12.57
C GLY A 260 -7.17 9.15 11.44
N LEU A 261 -6.80 9.46 10.19
CA LEU A 261 -7.57 9.07 9.01
C LEU A 261 -7.69 7.54 8.90
N GLY A 262 -6.59 6.81 9.14
CA GLY A 262 -6.59 5.35 9.09
C GLY A 262 -7.53 4.68 10.11
N LEU A 263 -7.82 5.33 11.23
CA LEU A 263 -8.82 4.86 12.20
C LEU A 263 -10.27 5.11 11.75
N MET A 264 -10.48 6.09 10.87
CA MET A 264 -11.82 6.42 10.33
C MET A 264 -12.22 5.50 9.18
N LEU A 265 -11.27 4.88 8.49
CA LEU A 265 -11.53 3.99 7.36
C LEU A 265 -11.89 2.59 7.84
N THR A 266 -12.94 2.00 7.25
CA THR A 266 -13.43 0.66 7.60
C THR A 266 -12.83 -0.43 6.70
N SER A 267 -12.41 -0.08 5.48
CA SER A 267 -11.83 -1.03 4.53
C SER A 267 -10.67 -0.44 3.74
N ALA A 268 -9.81 -1.32 3.20
CA ALA A 268 -8.75 -0.93 2.27
C ALA A 268 -9.32 -0.38 0.95
N GLY A 269 -10.50 -0.85 0.52
CA GLY A 269 -11.20 -0.35 -0.66
C GLY A 269 -11.54 1.12 -0.54
N GLN A 270 -12.09 1.56 0.60
CA GLN A 270 -12.38 2.98 0.83
C GLN A 270 -11.14 3.88 0.72
N ALA A 271 -9.99 3.42 1.23
CA ALA A 271 -8.74 4.16 1.07
C ALA A 271 -8.35 4.29 -0.40
N PHE A 272 -8.51 3.21 -1.17
CA PHE A 272 -8.22 3.19 -2.60
C PHE A 272 -9.16 4.11 -3.39
N ASP A 273 -10.44 4.07 -3.09
CA ASP A 273 -11.45 4.95 -3.72
C ASP A 273 -11.12 6.43 -3.47
N LEU A 274 -10.77 6.80 -2.24
CA LEU A 274 -10.32 8.17 -1.93
C LEU A 274 -9.10 8.59 -2.77
N LEU A 275 -8.13 7.69 -2.97
CA LEU A 275 -6.96 7.97 -3.80
C LEU A 275 -7.33 8.16 -5.28
N LEU A 276 -8.21 7.31 -5.80
CA LEU A 276 -8.71 7.46 -7.17
C LEU A 276 -9.48 8.77 -7.36
N MET A 277 -10.32 9.14 -6.40
CA MET A 277 -11.07 10.40 -6.40
C MET A 277 -10.13 11.62 -6.44
N LEU A 278 -9.11 11.65 -5.58
CA LEU A 278 -8.12 12.73 -5.57
C LEU A 278 -7.33 12.81 -6.88
N GLY A 279 -7.01 11.67 -7.49
CA GLY A 279 -6.28 11.60 -8.77
C GLY A 279 -7.13 11.91 -10.01
N ALA A 280 -8.44 11.67 -9.94
CA ALA A 280 -9.31 11.76 -11.12
C ALA A 280 -9.34 13.14 -11.76
N GLY A 281 -9.33 14.21 -10.97
CA GLY A 281 -9.37 15.59 -11.49
C GLY A 281 -8.07 16.04 -12.14
N THR A 282 -6.94 15.53 -11.72
CA THR A 282 -5.63 15.99 -12.18
C THR A 282 -5.08 15.18 -13.35
N GLY A 283 -5.43 13.89 -13.46
CA GLY A 283 -4.84 12.99 -14.44
C GLY A 283 -5.06 13.44 -15.89
N LEU A 284 -6.29 13.81 -16.24
CA LEU A 284 -6.61 14.32 -17.58
C LEU A 284 -5.84 15.60 -17.91
N ILE A 285 -5.66 16.51 -16.95
CA ILE A 285 -4.94 17.76 -17.11
C ILE A 285 -3.46 17.50 -17.45
N TYR A 286 -2.83 16.50 -16.80
CA TYR A 286 -1.45 16.10 -17.09
C TYR A 286 -1.24 15.61 -18.52
N ILE A 287 -2.24 14.97 -19.12
CA ILE A 287 -2.21 14.57 -20.52
C ILE A 287 -2.43 15.79 -21.41
N LEU A 288 -3.48 16.57 -21.14
CA LEU A 288 -3.85 17.72 -21.96
C LEU A 288 -2.77 18.80 -22.01
N ARG A 289 -1.94 18.97 -20.97
CA ARG A 289 -0.86 19.96 -20.96
C ARG A 289 0.18 19.75 -22.06
N TRP A 290 0.27 18.57 -22.64
CA TRP A 290 1.15 18.28 -23.77
C TRP A 290 0.54 18.69 -25.12
N PHE A 291 -0.77 18.83 -25.17
CA PHE A 291 -1.52 19.07 -26.40
C PHE A 291 -2.27 20.40 -26.40
N TRP A 292 -2.47 21.02 -25.26
CA TRP A 292 -3.25 22.25 -25.13
C TRP A 292 -2.49 23.33 -24.35
N TRP A 293 -2.05 24.33 -25.08
CA TRP A 293 -1.22 25.44 -24.58
C TRP A 293 -1.85 26.28 -23.46
N ARG A 294 -3.15 26.22 -23.24
CA ARG A 294 -3.84 26.95 -22.17
C ARG A 294 -3.75 26.27 -20.80
N ILE A 295 -3.35 25.01 -20.75
CA ILE A 295 -3.16 24.31 -19.49
C ILE A 295 -1.95 24.90 -18.74
N ASN A 296 -2.18 25.33 -17.50
CA ASN A 296 -1.18 25.95 -16.64
C ASN A 296 -1.34 25.46 -15.19
N ALA A 297 -0.49 25.89 -14.28
CA ALA A 297 -0.51 25.48 -12.88
C ALA A 297 -1.86 25.77 -12.17
N TYR A 298 -2.53 26.86 -12.52
CA TYR A 298 -3.86 27.17 -11.96
C TYR A 298 -4.92 26.16 -12.41
N THR A 299 -4.86 25.72 -13.67
CA THR A 299 -5.77 24.68 -14.19
C THR A 299 -5.60 23.40 -13.38
N GLU A 300 -4.38 23.03 -13.08
CA GLU A 300 -4.06 21.81 -12.29
C GLU A 300 -4.55 21.94 -10.84
N ILE A 301 -4.29 23.06 -10.18
CA ILE A 301 -4.76 23.34 -8.82
C ILE A 301 -6.28 23.33 -8.76
N VAL A 302 -6.96 24.00 -9.70
CA VAL A 302 -8.42 24.03 -9.76
C VAL A 302 -9.01 22.66 -10.00
N ALA A 303 -8.41 21.86 -10.89
CA ALA A 303 -8.86 20.49 -11.15
C ALA A 303 -8.72 19.59 -9.92
N MET A 304 -7.59 19.70 -9.19
CA MET A 304 -7.36 18.97 -7.95
C MET A 304 -8.35 19.36 -6.85
N VAL A 305 -8.53 20.65 -6.65
CA VAL A 305 -9.46 21.17 -5.61
C VAL A 305 -10.90 20.81 -5.96
N SER A 306 -11.32 20.99 -7.23
CA SER A 306 -12.68 20.65 -7.63
C SER A 306 -12.98 19.16 -7.54
N SER A 307 -12.02 18.28 -7.88
CA SER A 307 -12.23 16.83 -7.72
C SER A 307 -12.44 16.42 -6.26
N LEU A 308 -11.78 17.10 -5.32
CA LEU A 308 -11.95 16.84 -3.89
C LEU A 308 -13.37 17.17 -3.39
N PHE A 309 -14.04 18.17 -4.00
CA PHE A 309 -15.40 18.57 -3.59
C PHE A 309 -16.51 17.86 -4.39
N ILE A 310 -16.21 17.33 -5.57
CA ILE A 310 -17.19 16.63 -6.41
C ILE A 310 -17.25 15.14 -6.01
N ALA A 311 -16.17 14.57 -5.54
CA ALA A 311 -16.06 13.20 -5.05
C ALA A 311 -16.71 13.01 -3.69
#